data_843ad3378a865042894870f5a792bb52
#
_entry.id   843ad3378a865042894870f5a792bb52
#
_cell.length_a   1.000
_cell.length_b   1.000
_cell.length_c   1.000
_cell.angle_alpha   90.00
_cell.angle_beta   90.00
_cell.angle_gamma   90.00
#
_symmetry.space_group_name_H-M   'P 1'
#
loop_
_entity.id
_entity.type
_entity.pdbx_description
1 polymer ?
#
loop_
_entity_poly.entity_id
_entity_poly.type
_entity_poly.pdbx_seq_one_letter_code
_entity_poly.pdbx_strand_id
1 'polypeptide(L)'
;IKTNLLFFTKGETTKHVWFYEHPYPEGAKSYSRTKPLRIEEFAPEKAWWNQREENDQAWKVSIEEIRNRGFNLDIKNPRAKDDGPGDPDELLAQYKQAMAEAAALREQLRKELQAAFEGAQ
;
A
#
# COMPACT_ATOMS: atom_id res chain seq x y z
N ILE A 1 -3.49 -2.48 -12.17
CA ILE A 1 -2.90 -1.39 -12.98
C ILE A 1 -3.11 -0.10 -12.21
N LYS A 2 -2.03 0.64 -11.96
CA LYS A 2 -2.12 2.00 -11.40
C LYS A 2 -2.56 2.94 -12.50
N THR A 3 -3.51 3.82 -12.21
CA THR A 3 -4.04 4.83 -13.14
C THR A 3 -3.74 6.20 -12.58
N ASN A 4 -3.29 7.11 -13.43
CA ASN A 4 -3.04 8.50 -13.06
C ASN A 4 -4.08 9.40 -13.73
N LEU A 5 -4.55 10.40 -12.99
CA LEU A 5 -5.39 11.49 -13.49
C LEU A 5 -4.57 12.76 -13.47
N LEU A 6 -4.44 13.43 -14.61
CA LEU A 6 -3.70 14.67 -14.73
C LEU A 6 -4.68 15.84 -14.92
N PHE A 7 -4.58 16.83 -14.02
CA PHE A 7 -5.34 18.07 -14.07
C PHE A 7 -4.39 19.24 -14.36
N PHE A 8 -4.72 20.07 -15.33
CA PHE A 8 -3.91 21.24 -15.66
C PHE A 8 -4.77 22.40 -16.16
N THR A 9 -4.26 23.63 -16.01
CA THR A 9 -4.86 24.83 -16.58
C THR A 9 -4.04 25.29 -17.77
N LYS A 10 -4.66 25.43 -18.92
CA LYS A 10 -4.01 25.91 -20.16
C LYS A 10 -3.70 27.40 -20.05
N GLY A 11 -2.51 27.79 -20.48
CA GLY A 11 -2.11 29.21 -20.61
C GLY A 11 -1.37 29.79 -19.41
N GLU A 12 -1.20 29.06 -18.33
CA GLU A 12 -0.42 29.47 -17.17
C GLU A 12 0.93 28.73 -17.10
N THR A 13 1.96 29.43 -16.62
CA THR A 13 3.27 28.81 -16.39
C THR A 13 3.22 27.99 -15.12
N THR A 14 3.44 26.69 -15.25
CA THR A 14 3.51 25.76 -14.12
C THR A 14 4.82 25.96 -13.36
N LYS A 15 4.73 26.29 -12.08
CA LYS A 15 5.88 26.41 -11.17
C LYS A 15 6.09 25.15 -10.33
N HIS A 16 5.01 24.49 -9.97
CA HIS A 16 5.00 23.28 -9.15
C HIS A 16 3.91 22.33 -9.66
N VAL A 17 4.12 21.05 -9.45
CA VAL A 17 3.12 20.01 -9.66
C VAL A 17 2.79 19.39 -8.31
N TRP A 18 1.52 19.30 -8.01
CA TRP A 18 1.01 18.59 -6.84
C TRP A 18 0.70 17.16 -7.22
N PHE A 19 1.13 16.24 -6.39
CA PHE A 19 0.81 14.83 -6.47
C PHE A 19 -0.10 14.48 -5.29
N TYR A 20 -1.04 13.61 -5.54
CA TYR A 20 -1.88 13.01 -4.50
C TYR A 20 -2.00 11.52 -4.78
N GLU A 21 -1.62 10.70 -3.84
CA GLU A 21 -1.75 9.24 -3.92
C GLU A 21 -3.01 8.82 -3.16
N HIS A 22 -4.01 8.33 -3.91
CA HIS A 22 -5.24 7.83 -3.34
C HIS A 22 -4.96 6.55 -2.54
N PRO A 23 -5.21 6.53 -1.22
CA PRO A 23 -4.98 5.35 -0.40
C PRO A 23 -6.03 4.27 -0.70
N TYR A 24 -5.63 3.01 -0.57
CA TYR A 24 -6.61 1.94 -0.56
C TYR A 24 -7.40 1.96 0.75
N PRO A 25 -8.66 1.51 0.73
CA PRO A 25 -9.44 1.33 1.95
C PRO A 25 -8.72 0.41 2.94
N GLU A 26 -8.94 0.63 4.23
CA GLU A 26 -8.30 -0.15 5.29
C GLU A 26 -8.49 -1.66 5.07
N GLY A 27 -7.39 -2.40 5.14
CA GLY A 27 -7.36 -3.84 4.91
C GLY A 27 -7.45 -4.28 3.44
N ALA A 28 -7.54 -3.34 2.47
CA ALA A 28 -7.55 -3.66 1.05
C ALA A 28 -6.19 -3.35 0.41
N LYS A 29 -5.69 -4.25 -0.43
CA LYS A 29 -4.45 -4.06 -1.22
C LYS A 29 -4.73 -3.66 -2.68
N SER A 30 -5.98 -3.74 -3.12
CA SER A 30 -6.40 -3.39 -4.48
C SER A 30 -7.92 -3.28 -4.56
N TYR A 31 -8.40 -2.54 -5.54
CA TYR A 31 -9.80 -2.56 -5.94
C TYR A 31 -10.09 -3.79 -6.80
N SER A 32 -11.32 -4.28 -6.74
CA SER A 32 -11.78 -5.44 -7.49
C SER A 32 -13.17 -5.21 -8.07
N ARG A 33 -13.64 -6.14 -8.90
CA ARG A 33 -14.98 -6.07 -9.46
C ARG A 33 -16.08 -6.10 -8.39
N THR A 34 -15.84 -6.78 -7.28
CA THR A 34 -16.78 -6.90 -6.14
C THR A 34 -16.63 -5.75 -5.14
N LYS A 35 -15.48 -5.08 -5.14
CA LYS A 35 -15.19 -3.89 -4.32
C LYS A 35 -14.60 -2.80 -5.22
N PRO A 36 -15.43 -2.16 -6.06
CA PRO A 36 -14.98 -1.10 -6.95
C PRO A 36 -14.70 0.19 -6.17
N LEU A 37 -13.86 1.03 -6.74
CA LEU A 37 -13.64 2.39 -6.26
C LEU A 37 -14.95 3.18 -6.30
N ARG A 38 -15.30 3.83 -5.22
CA ARG A 38 -16.53 4.63 -5.08
C ARG A 38 -16.20 6.12 -5.03
N ILE A 39 -17.14 6.94 -5.46
CA ILE A 39 -16.96 8.41 -5.51
C ILE A 39 -16.81 9.02 -4.11
N GLU A 40 -17.38 8.39 -3.09
CA GLU A 40 -17.29 8.82 -1.69
C GLU A 40 -15.87 8.72 -1.15
N GLU A 41 -15.08 7.77 -1.67
CA GLU A 41 -13.69 7.56 -1.28
C GLU A 41 -12.78 8.74 -1.67
N PHE A 42 -13.21 9.57 -2.61
CA PHE A 42 -12.53 10.82 -2.99
C PHE A 42 -12.86 12.03 -2.09
N ALA A 43 -13.54 11.84 -0.99
CA ALA A 43 -13.86 12.94 -0.08
C ALA A 43 -12.61 13.64 0.48
N PRO A 44 -11.53 12.93 0.88
CA PRO A 44 -10.29 13.55 1.33
C PRO A 44 -9.61 14.40 0.24
N GLU A 45 -9.55 13.91 -1.01
CA GLU A 45 -8.98 14.64 -2.13
C GLU A 45 -9.77 15.91 -2.46
N LYS A 46 -11.11 15.84 -2.43
CA LYS A 46 -11.98 17.00 -2.65
C LYS A 46 -11.79 18.07 -1.59
N ALA A 47 -11.65 17.68 -0.34
CA ALA A 47 -11.36 18.60 0.76
C ALA A 47 -9.98 19.24 0.60
N TRP A 48 -8.97 18.43 0.30
CA TRP A 48 -7.61 18.89 0.09
C TRP A 48 -7.46 19.80 -1.14
N TRP A 49 -8.24 19.62 -2.19
CA TRP A 49 -8.10 20.34 -3.46
C TRP A 49 -8.11 21.86 -3.32
N ASN A 50 -8.92 22.39 -2.42
CA ASN A 50 -9.06 23.84 -2.20
C ASN A 50 -8.06 24.40 -1.17
N GLN A 51 -7.47 23.51 -0.35
CA GLN A 51 -6.47 23.86 0.69
C GLN A 51 -5.31 22.89 0.59
N ARG A 52 -4.54 23.02 -0.49
CA ARG A 52 -3.43 22.10 -0.78
C ARG A 52 -2.30 22.27 0.20
N GLU A 53 -2.08 21.27 1.03
CA GLU A 53 -0.98 21.14 1.96
C GLU A 53 -0.29 19.80 1.76
N GLU A 54 1.00 19.73 2.07
CA GLU A 54 1.74 18.47 2.03
C GLU A 54 1.36 17.60 3.23
N ASN A 55 1.07 16.33 2.97
CA ASN A 55 0.76 15.32 3.98
C ASN A 55 1.28 13.95 3.53
N ASP A 56 0.93 12.87 4.22
CA ASP A 56 1.41 11.51 3.90
C ASP A 56 0.98 11.03 2.51
N GLN A 57 -0.12 11.54 1.95
CA GLN A 57 -0.61 11.18 0.62
C GLN A 57 -0.32 12.26 -0.43
N ALA A 58 -0.03 13.50 -0.02
CA ALA A 58 0.11 14.63 -0.92
C ALA A 58 1.48 15.30 -0.78
N TRP A 59 2.13 15.54 -1.91
CA TRP A 59 3.42 16.23 -1.96
C TRP A 59 3.52 17.15 -3.18
N LYS A 60 4.44 18.07 -3.12
CA LYS A 60 4.65 19.07 -4.14
C LYS A 60 6.06 18.93 -4.72
N VAL A 61 6.17 18.96 -6.04
CA VAL A 61 7.44 18.88 -6.78
C VAL A 61 7.64 20.12 -7.62
N SER A 62 8.83 20.69 -7.62
CA SER A 62 9.16 21.86 -8.44
C SER A 62 9.25 21.49 -9.92
N ILE A 63 8.94 22.47 -10.78
CA ILE A 63 9.10 22.26 -12.22
C ILE A 63 10.57 22.04 -12.62
N GLU A 64 11.52 22.57 -11.86
CA GLU A 64 12.95 22.37 -12.10
C GLU A 64 13.35 20.92 -11.87
N GLU A 65 12.87 20.32 -10.81
CA GLU A 65 13.10 18.89 -10.54
C GLU A 65 12.50 18.02 -11.65
N ILE A 66 11.29 18.34 -12.08
CA ILE A 66 10.61 17.61 -13.17
C ILE A 66 11.39 17.76 -14.49
N ARG A 67 11.94 18.96 -14.78
CA ARG A 67 12.82 19.17 -15.94
C ARG A 67 14.08 18.32 -15.87
N ASN A 68 14.74 18.30 -14.74
CA ASN A 68 15.97 17.51 -14.53
C ASN A 68 15.73 16.01 -14.71
N ARG A 69 14.49 15.56 -14.49
CA ARG A 69 14.03 14.19 -14.76
C ARG A 69 13.50 13.98 -16.19
N GLY A 70 13.74 14.91 -17.10
CA GLY A 70 13.27 14.82 -18.49
C GLY A 70 11.75 14.88 -18.62
N PHE A 71 11.08 15.63 -17.74
CA PHE A 71 9.61 15.75 -17.65
C PHE A 71 8.91 14.43 -17.28
N ASN A 72 9.61 13.51 -16.65
CA ASN A 72 9.02 12.29 -16.13
C ASN A 72 8.22 12.59 -14.85
N LEU A 73 6.91 12.40 -14.92
CA LEU A 73 5.97 12.59 -13.82
C LEU A 73 5.78 11.32 -12.94
N ASP A 74 6.47 10.24 -13.24
CA ASP A 74 6.47 9.04 -12.38
C ASP A 74 7.36 9.27 -11.16
N ILE A 75 6.82 10.04 -10.20
CA ILE A 75 7.49 10.41 -8.96
C ILE A 75 6.74 9.72 -7.82
N LYS A 76 7.43 8.81 -7.16
CA LYS A 76 6.88 8.09 -6.00
C LYS A 76 6.70 9.05 -4.82
N ASN A 77 5.73 8.75 -3.97
CA ASN A 77 5.51 9.46 -2.73
C ASN A 77 6.76 9.37 -1.83
N PRO A 78 7.42 10.49 -1.48
CA PRO A 78 8.62 10.49 -0.66
C PRO A 78 8.37 10.06 0.80
N ARG A 79 7.09 10.10 1.23
CA ARG A 79 6.65 9.68 2.57
C ARG A 79 5.98 8.32 2.58
N ALA A 80 5.93 7.63 1.43
CA ALA A 80 5.40 6.27 1.38
C ALA A 80 6.20 5.39 2.35
N LYS A 81 5.49 4.71 3.24
CA LYS A 81 6.13 3.66 4.04
C LYS A 81 6.65 2.62 3.06
N ASP A 82 7.89 2.25 3.24
CA ASP A 82 8.45 1.14 2.48
C ASP A 82 7.81 -0.15 3.01
N ASP A 83 6.68 -0.53 2.39
CA ASP A 83 6.02 -1.82 2.61
C ASP A 83 6.77 -2.95 1.85
N GLY A 84 8.04 -2.73 1.55
CA GLY A 84 8.93 -3.75 1.03
C GLY A 84 8.90 -4.99 1.90
N PRO A 85 9.39 -6.13 1.41
CA PRO A 85 9.37 -7.38 2.16
C PRO A 85 10.17 -7.33 3.46
N GLY A 86 10.79 -6.20 3.80
CA GLY A 86 11.62 -6.04 4.99
C GLY A 86 13.04 -6.59 4.81
N ASP A 87 13.77 -6.66 5.90
CA ASP A 87 15.11 -7.25 5.91
C ASP A 87 15.01 -8.76 5.60
N PRO A 88 15.73 -9.29 4.60
CA PRO A 88 15.71 -10.71 4.26
C PRO A 88 16.06 -11.62 5.44
N ASP A 89 16.97 -11.20 6.31
CA ASP A 89 17.36 -11.99 7.48
C ASP A 89 16.26 -12.03 8.54
N GLU A 90 15.56 -10.92 8.77
CA GLU A 90 14.41 -10.89 9.64
C GLU A 90 13.25 -11.74 9.10
N LEU A 91 12.98 -11.64 7.80
CA LEU A 91 11.96 -12.46 7.15
C LEU A 91 12.29 -13.96 7.23
N LEU A 92 13.54 -14.32 7.04
CA LEU A 92 13.99 -15.71 7.17
C LEU A 92 13.84 -16.22 8.62
N ALA A 93 14.11 -15.37 9.60
CA ALA A 93 13.91 -15.71 11.01
C ALA A 93 12.41 -15.93 11.32
N GLN A 94 11.53 -15.02 10.88
CA GLN A 94 10.07 -15.13 11.01
C GLN A 94 9.54 -16.39 10.31
N TYR A 95 10.04 -16.69 9.11
CA TYR A 95 9.67 -17.90 8.38
C TYR A 95 10.03 -19.17 9.16
N LYS A 96 11.28 -19.25 9.69
CA LYS A 96 11.73 -20.39 10.50
C LYS A 96 10.88 -20.57 11.75
N GLN A 97 10.55 -19.48 12.42
CA GLN A 97 9.68 -19.50 13.61
C GLN A 97 8.28 -20.01 13.25
N ALA A 98 7.65 -19.47 12.22
CA ALA A 98 6.33 -19.91 11.78
C ALA A 98 6.29 -21.39 11.37
N MET A 99 7.36 -21.87 10.72
CA MET A 99 7.50 -23.29 10.37
C MET A 99 7.63 -24.19 11.60
N ALA A 100 8.37 -23.77 12.62
CA ALA A 100 8.49 -24.51 13.87
C ALA A 100 7.16 -24.57 14.64
N GLU A 101 6.46 -23.46 14.73
CA GLU A 101 5.11 -23.40 15.35
C GLU A 101 4.11 -24.30 14.62
N ALA A 102 4.10 -24.25 13.30
CA ALA A 102 3.23 -25.12 12.49
C ALA A 102 3.57 -26.62 12.68
N ALA A 103 4.84 -26.96 12.81
CA ALA A 103 5.25 -28.34 13.10
C ALA A 103 4.79 -28.81 14.49
N ALA A 104 4.93 -27.95 15.49
CA ALA A 104 4.47 -28.26 16.86
C ALA A 104 2.94 -28.46 16.92
N LEU A 105 2.18 -27.57 16.28
CA LEU A 105 0.71 -27.69 16.20
C LEU A 105 0.26 -28.96 15.48
N ARG A 106 0.94 -29.33 14.39
CA ARG A 106 0.65 -30.60 13.69
C ARG A 106 0.90 -31.82 14.58
N GLU A 107 1.99 -31.81 15.34
CA GLU A 107 2.31 -32.91 16.25
C GLU A 107 1.32 -32.99 17.41
N GLN A 108 0.90 -31.84 17.96
CA GLN A 108 -0.15 -31.79 18.98
C GLN A 108 -1.47 -32.36 18.45
N LEU A 109 -1.89 -31.93 17.26
CA LEU A 109 -3.11 -32.41 16.62
C LEU A 109 -3.05 -33.93 16.39
N ARG A 110 -1.89 -34.45 15.96
CA ARG A 110 -1.69 -35.87 15.75
C ARG A 110 -1.87 -36.66 17.05
N LYS A 111 -1.31 -36.15 18.17
CA LYS A 111 -1.43 -36.80 19.48
C LYS A 111 -2.88 -36.80 19.98
N GLU A 112 -3.58 -35.67 19.83
CA GLU A 112 -4.98 -35.56 20.21
C GLU A 112 -5.89 -36.49 19.40
N LEU A 113 -5.67 -36.57 18.08
CA LEU A 113 -6.39 -37.51 17.22
C LEU A 113 -6.11 -38.96 17.62
N GLN A 114 -4.86 -39.33 17.88
CA GLN A 114 -4.49 -40.66 18.31
C GLN A 114 -5.17 -41.02 19.64
N ALA A 115 -5.12 -40.12 20.63
CA ALA A 115 -5.79 -40.32 21.91
C ALA A 115 -7.32 -40.48 21.77
N ALA A 116 -7.94 -39.69 20.88
CA ALA A 116 -9.36 -39.82 20.58
C ALA A 116 -9.72 -41.17 19.96
N PHE A 117 -8.89 -41.71 19.09
CA PHE A 117 -9.10 -43.05 18.50
C PHE A 117 -8.89 -44.17 19.51
N GLU A 118 -7.91 -44.07 20.40
CA GLU A 118 -7.66 -45.06 21.46
C GLU A 118 -8.72 -45.03 22.56
N GLY A 119 -9.31 -43.84 22.85
CA GLY A 119 -10.42 -43.72 23.82
C GLY A 119 -11.81 -44.11 23.29
N ALA A 120 -11.93 -44.38 22.02
CA ALA A 120 -13.17 -44.78 21.36
C ALA A 120 -13.34 -46.34 21.24
N GLN A 121 -12.40 -47.10 21.73
CA GLN A 121 -12.48 -48.55 21.89
C GLN A 121 -12.90 -48.93 23.32
#